data_2b4594e1bde13a626beb479de16a8e2b
#
_entry.id   2b4594e1bde13a626beb479de16a8e2b
#
_cell.length_a   1.000
_cell.length_b   1.000
_cell.length_c   1.000
_cell.angle_alpha   90.00
_cell.angle_beta   90.00
_cell.angle_gamma   90.00
#
_symmetry.space_group_name_H-M   'P 1'
#
loop_
_entity.id
_entity.type
_entity.pdbx_description
1 polymer ?
#
loop_
_entity_poly.entity_id
_entity_poly.type
_entity_poly.pdbx_seq_one_letter_code
_entity_poly.pdbx_strand_id
1 'polypeptide(L)'
;MFLRLLETLGRKKVVLDRGPSHPRFYEAKPWMNRYYVLFRYRPKWFPFNILIHEMLADDHGDGVHNHLCPYITIILKGGYWETTNKGKFWRNPGYIGFRSANVHHRVDLKAGTKPMTIFIPGPFGLRKGSRSEYGIDFKIKK
;
A
#
# COMPACT_ATOMS: atom_id res chain seq x y z
N MET A 1 -2.47 13.29 16.71
CA MET A 1 -1.17 13.88 17.16
C MET A 1 0.02 13.21 16.49
N PHE A 2 0.15 11.89 16.56
CA PHE A 2 1.30 11.15 15.97
C PHE A 2 1.49 11.35 14.46
N LEU A 3 0.42 11.27 13.66
CA LEU A 3 0.51 11.49 12.21
C LEU A 3 0.91 12.93 11.85
N ARG A 4 0.45 13.92 12.62
CA ARG A 4 0.88 15.32 12.44
C ARG A 4 2.37 15.49 12.71
N LEU A 5 2.90 14.80 13.71
CA LEU A 5 4.34 14.80 13.98
C LEU A 5 5.12 14.21 12.80
N LEU A 6 4.70 13.07 12.27
CA LEU A 6 5.33 12.46 11.09
C LEU A 6 5.28 13.39 9.87
N GLU A 7 4.17 14.08 9.67
CA GLU A 7 4.02 15.07 8.60
C GLU A 7 4.98 16.24 8.77
N THR A 8 5.05 16.83 9.98
CA THR A 8 5.98 17.93 10.31
C THR A 8 7.45 17.51 10.12
N LEU A 9 7.77 16.26 10.41
CA LEU A 9 9.11 15.69 10.18
C LEU A 9 9.38 15.32 8.71
N GLY A 10 8.51 15.68 7.78
CA GLY A 10 8.66 15.37 6.37
C GLY A 10 8.52 13.86 6.05
N ARG A 11 7.85 13.11 6.90
CA ARG A 11 7.68 11.66 6.79
C ARG A 11 6.35 11.25 6.16
N LYS A 12 5.60 12.19 5.60
CA LYS A 12 4.39 11.94 4.82
C LYS A 12 4.67 12.00 3.33
N LYS A 13 4.06 11.11 2.58
CA LYS A 13 4.01 11.13 1.12
C LYS A 13 2.59 10.89 0.65
N VAL A 14 2.09 11.75 -0.24
CA VAL A 14 0.87 11.47 -1.00
C VAL A 14 1.26 10.55 -2.15
N VAL A 15 0.67 9.37 -2.18
CA VAL A 15 0.87 8.40 -3.26
C VAL A 15 -0.27 8.59 -4.26
N LEU A 16 0.10 8.80 -5.51
CA LEU A 16 -0.86 8.95 -6.61
C LEU A 16 -1.22 7.58 -7.19
N ASP A 17 -2.38 7.51 -7.78
CA ASP A 17 -2.91 6.32 -8.44
C ASP A 17 -2.12 5.95 -9.72
N ARG A 18 -1.37 6.90 -10.29
CA ARG A 18 -0.54 6.72 -11.49
C ARG A 18 0.84 7.27 -11.23
N GLY A 19 1.85 6.50 -11.64
CA GLY A 19 3.24 6.91 -11.54
C GLY A 19 3.67 7.87 -12.67
N PRO A 20 4.82 8.57 -12.52
CA PRO A 20 5.31 9.52 -13.53
C PRO A 20 5.55 8.93 -14.92
N SER A 21 5.76 7.62 -15.02
CA SER A 21 5.94 6.91 -16.28
C SER A 21 4.63 6.52 -16.98
N HIS A 22 3.50 6.75 -16.34
CA HIS A 22 2.19 6.41 -16.92
C HIS A 22 1.79 7.45 -17.99
N PRO A 23 1.30 7.04 -19.18
CA PRO A 23 0.91 7.98 -20.25
C PRO A 23 -0.12 9.02 -19.83
N ARG A 24 -0.98 8.68 -18.87
CA ARG A 24 -2.03 9.57 -18.34
C ARG A 24 -1.69 10.08 -16.93
N PHE A 25 -0.40 10.33 -16.65
CA PHE A 25 0.03 10.86 -15.36
C PHE A 25 -0.60 12.23 -15.03
N TYR A 26 -0.90 13.03 -16.03
CA TYR A 26 -1.58 14.32 -15.84
C TYR A 26 -2.99 14.21 -15.23
N GLU A 27 -3.61 13.02 -15.27
CA GLU A 27 -4.89 12.74 -14.61
C GLU A 27 -4.73 12.07 -13.24
N ALA A 28 -3.50 11.93 -12.75
CA ALA A 28 -3.24 11.22 -11.51
C ALA A 28 -3.91 11.88 -10.31
N LYS A 29 -4.53 11.06 -9.46
CA LYS A 29 -5.24 11.50 -8.25
C LYS A 29 -4.61 10.90 -7.00
N PRO A 30 -4.74 11.57 -5.83
CA PRO A 30 -4.34 10.97 -4.56
C PRO A 30 -5.05 9.63 -4.32
N TRP A 31 -4.27 8.60 -4.07
CA TRP A 31 -4.74 7.25 -3.80
C TRP A 31 -4.58 6.88 -2.33
N MET A 32 -3.46 7.24 -1.70
CA MET A 32 -3.24 7.08 -0.27
C MET A 32 -2.26 8.11 0.29
N ASN A 33 -2.40 8.41 1.57
CA ASN A 33 -1.36 9.06 2.34
C ASN A 33 -0.50 7.98 3.00
N ARG A 34 0.80 8.05 2.79
CA ARG A 34 1.78 7.14 3.39
C ARG A 34 2.63 7.88 4.39
N TYR A 35 2.72 7.33 5.59
CA TYR A 35 3.56 7.86 6.66
C TYR A 35 4.67 6.85 6.97
N TYR A 36 5.91 7.31 6.97
CA TYR A 36 7.08 6.49 7.24
C TYR A 36 7.39 6.53 8.74
N VAL A 37 7.11 5.43 9.44
CA VAL A 37 7.35 5.33 10.88
C VAL A 37 8.82 5.02 11.16
N LEU A 38 9.37 4.02 10.49
CA LEU A 38 10.73 3.56 10.72
C LEU A 38 11.73 4.22 9.76
N PHE A 39 11.66 3.94 8.46
CA PHE A 39 12.56 4.50 7.46
C PHE A 39 11.80 5.25 6.37
N ARG A 40 12.21 6.50 6.07
CA ARG A 40 11.78 7.17 4.83
C ARG A 40 12.44 6.52 3.60
N TYR A 41 13.70 6.13 3.75
CA TYR A 41 14.48 5.40 2.74
C TYR A 41 15.08 4.18 3.42
N ARG A 42 14.41 3.02 3.25
CA ARG A 42 14.87 1.78 3.87
C ARG A 42 16.20 1.35 3.26
N PRO A 43 17.24 1.08 4.10
CA PRO A 43 18.47 0.48 3.63
C PRO A 43 18.21 -0.89 2.98
N LYS A 44 18.93 -1.22 1.91
CA LYS A 44 18.74 -2.50 1.18
C LYS A 44 18.94 -3.73 2.05
N TRP A 45 19.83 -3.63 3.03
CA TRP A 45 20.15 -4.70 3.96
C TRP A 45 19.16 -4.87 5.10
N PHE A 46 18.26 -3.87 5.33
CA PHE A 46 17.28 -3.95 6.41
C PHE A 46 16.03 -4.71 5.95
N PRO A 47 15.58 -5.75 6.70
CA PRO A 47 14.62 -6.74 6.19
C PRO A 47 13.17 -6.25 6.15
N PHE A 48 12.81 -5.12 6.78
CA PHE A 48 11.43 -4.62 6.80
C PHE A 48 11.35 -3.11 6.96
N ASN A 49 10.16 -2.56 6.81
CA ASN A 49 9.82 -1.18 7.19
C ASN A 49 8.50 -1.17 7.97
N ILE A 50 8.17 -0.03 8.56
CA ILE A 50 6.88 0.20 9.21
C ILE A 50 6.30 1.47 8.62
N LEU A 51 5.14 1.33 7.99
CA LEU A 51 4.41 2.41 7.34
C LEU A 51 3.00 2.48 7.93
N ILE A 52 2.42 3.68 7.92
CA ILE A 52 0.98 3.85 8.10
C ILE A 52 0.41 4.32 6.77
N HIS A 53 -0.66 3.67 6.31
CA HIS A 53 -1.41 4.07 5.13
C HIS A 53 -2.80 4.57 5.56
N GLU A 54 -3.17 5.74 5.08
CA GLU A 54 -4.55 6.22 5.06
C GLU A 54 -5.02 6.12 3.61
N MET A 55 -5.97 5.23 3.36
CA MET A 55 -6.48 4.98 2.01
C MET A 55 -7.51 6.04 1.63
N LEU A 56 -7.37 6.63 0.45
CA LEU A 56 -8.22 7.70 -0.04
C LEU A 56 -9.12 7.26 -1.20
N ALA A 57 -8.77 6.19 -1.89
CA ALA A 57 -9.50 5.65 -3.04
C ALA A 57 -9.29 4.13 -3.17
N ASP A 58 -10.16 3.50 -3.93
CA ASP A 58 -10.05 2.09 -4.30
C ASP A 58 -8.76 1.81 -5.08
N ASP A 59 -8.35 0.56 -5.08
CA ASP A 59 -7.28 0.10 -5.96
C ASP A 59 -7.65 0.34 -7.43
N HIS A 60 -6.65 0.70 -8.21
CA HIS A 60 -6.84 1.10 -9.60
C HIS A 60 -7.08 -0.09 -10.52
N GLY A 61 -7.88 0.19 -11.58
CA GLY A 61 -8.21 -0.79 -12.61
C GLY A 61 -9.20 -1.86 -12.17
N ASP A 62 -9.52 -2.77 -13.05
CA ASP A 62 -10.50 -3.84 -12.83
C ASP A 62 -9.84 -5.13 -12.32
N GLY A 63 -8.53 -5.13 -12.17
CA GLY A 63 -7.75 -6.31 -11.83
C GLY A 63 -7.21 -6.30 -10.40
N VAL A 64 -6.68 -7.46 -10.02
CA VAL A 64 -5.89 -7.65 -8.82
C VAL A 64 -4.42 -7.36 -9.10
N HIS A 65 -3.68 -6.94 -8.08
CA HIS A 65 -2.24 -6.68 -8.17
C HIS A 65 -1.48 -7.45 -7.09
N ASN A 66 -0.19 -7.62 -7.29
CA ASN A 66 0.73 -8.15 -6.29
C ASN A 66 1.75 -7.06 -5.86
N HIS A 67 2.51 -7.35 -4.83
CA HIS A 67 3.50 -6.44 -4.26
C HIS A 67 4.94 -6.90 -4.56
N LEU A 68 5.90 -5.95 -4.45
CA LEU A 68 7.32 -6.24 -4.65
C LEU A 68 7.95 -7.11 -3.55
N CYS A 69 7.27 -7.23 -2.42
CA CYS A 69 7.73 -7.94 -1.23
C CYS A 69 6.56 -8.55 -0.49
N PRO A 70 6.79 -9.58 0.33
CA PRO A 70 5.79 -10.01 1.29
C PRO A 70 5.51 -8.89 2.30
N TYR A 71 4.33 -8.87 2.87
CA TYR A 71 3.95 -7.85 3.83
C TYR A 71 2.96 -8.36 4.87
N ILE A 72 2.92 -7.64 5.99
CA ILE A 72 1.88 -7.74 7.01
C ILE A 72 1.07 -6.45 6.96
N THR A 73 -0.25 -6.56 7.01
CA THR A 73 -1.15 -5.43 7.18
C THR A 73 -1.97 -5.59 8.45
N ILE A 74 -2.14 -4.49 9.17
CA ILE A 74 -2.99 -4.43 10.37
C ILE A 74 -3.96 -3.28 10.18
N ILE A 75 -5.26 -3.56 10.18
CA ILE A 75 -6.28 -2.53 10.03
C ILE A 75 -6.52 -1.85 11.37
N LEU A 76 -6.26 -0.55 11.44
CA LEU A 76 -6.46 0.26 12.64
C LEU A 76 -7.86 0.87 12.68
N LYS A 77 -8.39 1.29 11.52
CA LYS A 77 -9.63 2.04 11.42
C LYS A 77 -10.31 1.80 10.07
N GLY A 78 -11.63 1.84 10.04
CA GLY A 78 -12.50 1.85 8.87
C GLY A 78 -12.81 0.45 8.33
N GLY A 79 -11.84 -0.31 7.92
CA GLY A 79 -12.04 -1.57 7.22
C GLY A 79 -12.23 -1.39 5.71
N TYR A 80 -12.11 -2.47 4.95
CA TYR A 80 -12.25 -2.48 3.49
C TYR A 80 -12.61 -3.87 2.96
N TRP A 81 -13.07 -3.91 1.71
CA TRP A 81 -13.21 -5.15 0.96
C TRP A 81 -11.87 -5.56 0.34
N GLU A 82 -11.47 -6.80 0.55
CA GLU A 82 -10.32 -7.40 -0.12
C GLU A 82 -10.78 -8.55 -1.02
N THR A 83 -10.47 -8.43 -2.30
CA THR A 83 -10.68 -9.49 -3.29
C THR A 83 -9.36 -10.21 -3.51
N THR A 84 -9.38 -11.53 -3.41
CA THR A 84 -8.26 -12.45 -3.70
C THR A 84 -8.74 -13.56 -4.63
N ASN A 85 -7.85 -14.47 -5.00
CA ASN A 85 -8.23 -15.68 -5.74
C ASN A 85 -9.22 -16.61 -4.97
N LYS A 86 -9.36 -16.40 -3.65
CA LYS A 86 -10.27 -17.16 -2.79
C LYS A 86 -11.65 -16.52 -2.64
N GLY A 87 -11.84 -15.31 -3.16
CA GLY A 87 -13.09 -14.56 -3.08
C GLY A 87 -12.92 -13.14 -2.53
N LYS A 88 -14.05 -12.52 -2.23
CA LYS A 88 -14.14 -11.16 -1.70
C LYS A 88 -14.53 -11.21 -0.23
N PHE A 89 -13.74 -10.56 0.61
CA PHE A 89 -13.87 -10.59 2.06
C PHE A 89 -13.89 -9.19 2.65
N TRP A 90 -14.77 -8.92 3.59
CA TRP A 90 -14.72 -7.73 4.40
C TRP A 90 -13.66 -7.88 5.50
N ARG A 91 -12.75 -6.91 5.59
CA ARG A 91 -11.69 -6.87 6.61
C ARG A 91 -11.98 -5.77 7.61
N ASN A 92 -12.30 -6.18 8.84
CA ASN A 92 -12.60 -5.25 9.94
C ASN A 92 -11.36 -4.63 10.57
N PRO A 93 -11.49 -3.50 11.29
CA PRO A 93 -10.46 -3.05 12.21
C PRO A 93 -10.04 -4.16 13.18
N GLY A 94 -8.73 -4.28 13.42
CA GLY A 94 -8.14 -5.38 14.18
C GLY A 94 -7.71 -6.58 13.33
N TYR A 95 -8.12 -6.64 12.06
CA TYR A 95 -7.65 -7.69 11.15
C TYR A 95 -6.14 -7.59 10.92
N ILE A 96 -5.46 -8.72 11.02
CA ILE A 96 -4.04 -8.89 10.72
C ILE A 96 -3.92 -9.87 9.56
N GLY A 97 -3.36 -9.39 8.44
CA GLY A 97 -3.16 -10.18 7.22
C GLY A 97 -1.68 -10.31 6.88
N PHE A 98 -1.25 -11.52 6.56
CA PHE A 98 0.03 -11.79 5.93
C PHE A 98 -0.18 -12.13 4.46
N ARG A 99 0.62 -11.54 3.57
CA ARG A 99 0.59 -11.84 2.13
C ARG A 99 2.01 -12.06 1.62
N SER A 100 2.22 -13.15 0.88
CA SER A 100 3.46 -13.31 0.13
C SER A 100 3.49 -12.34 -1.05
N ALA A 101 4.68 -12.08 -1.59
CA ALA A 101 4.85 -11.18 -2.73
C ALA A 101 4.10 -11.64 -4.01
N ASN A 102 3.72 -12.91 -4.08
CA ASN A 102 3.04 -13.49 -5.24
C ASN A 102 1.51 -13.48 -5.12
N VAL A 103 0.96 -13.11 -3.97
CA VAL A 103 -0.48 -13.04 -3.79
C VAL A 103 -1.03 -11.81 -4.49
N HIS A 104 -1.98 -12.03 -5.39
CA HIS A 104 -2.72 -10.97 -6.06
C HIS A 104 -3.96 -10.62 -5.25
N HIS A 105 -4.19 -9.35 -5.04
CA HIS A 105 -5.36 -8.84 -4.36
C HIS A 105 -5.81 -7.49 -4.91
N ARG A 106 -7.02 -7.10 -4.52
CA ARG A 106 -7.60 -5.79 -4.77
C ARG A 106 -8.27 -5.29 -3.50
N VAL A 107 -8.11 -4.02 -3.21
CA VAL A 107 -8.77 -3.35 -2.09
C VAL A 107 -9.80 -2.37 -2.63
N ASP A 108 -11.04 -2.50 -2.16
CA ASP A 108 -12.13 -1.58 -2.45
C ASP A 108 -12.65 -0.98 -1.15
N LEU A 109 -12.82 0.33 -1.11
CA LEU A 109 -13.26 1.05 0.08
C LEU A 109 -14.78 1.09 0.16
N LYS A 110 -15.30 1.16 1.37
CA LYS A 110 -16.69 1.55 1.61
C LYS A 110 -16.80 3.06 1.36
N ALA A 111 -17.83 3.48 0.63
CA ALA A 111 -18.07 4.89 0.32
C ALA A 111 -18.04 5.77 1.58
N GLY A 112 -17.34 6.92 1.49
CA GLY A 112 -17.21 7.88 2.58
C GLY A 112 -16.23 7.47 3.69
N THR A 113 -15.49 6.36 3.54
CA THR A 113 -14.51 5.91 4.53
C THR A 113 -13.08 6.13 4.06
N LYS A 114 -12.19 6.34 5.02
CA LYS A 114 -10.74 6.43 4.81
C LYS A 114 -10.05 5.44 5.75
N PRO A 115 -9.95 4.16 5.36
CA PRO A 115 -9.31 3.16 6.18
C PRO A 115 -7.86 3.49 6.49
N MET A 116 -7.43 3.15 7.70
CA MET A 116 -6.06 3.32 8.14
C MET A 116 -5.46 1.98 8.52
N THR A 117 -4.25 1.72 8.02
CA THR A 117 -3.54 0.47 8.27
C THR A 117 -2.10 0.71 8.70
N ILE A 118 -1.57 -0.20 9.53
CA ILE A 118 -0.12 -0.40 9.62
C ILE A 118 0.25 -1.37 8.50
N PHE A 119 1.26 -1.02 7.73
CA PHE A 119 1.78 -1.82 6.65
C PHE A 119 3.26 -2.10 6.89
N ILE A 120 3.63 -3.37 6.96
CA ILE A 120 4.99 -3.82 7.25
C ILE A 120 5.51 -4.60 6.05
N PRO A 121 6.15 -3.93 5.07
CA PRO A 121 6.78 -4.62 3.94
C PRO A 121 8.02 -5.36 4.40
N GLY A 122 8.18 -6.58 3.93
CA GLY A 122 9.31 -7.44 4.21
C GLY A 122 10.45 -7.31 3.18
N PRO A 123 11.27 -8.36 3.01
CA PRO A 123 12.39 -8.36 2.08
C PRO A 123 11.96 -8.18 0.63
N PHE A 124 12.72 -7.39 -0.13
CA PHE A 124 12.52 -7.23 -1.58
C PHE A 124 13.05 -8.43 -2.38
N GLY A 125 12.63 -8.51 -3.65
CA GLY A 125 13.14 -9.51 -4.59
C GLY A 125 12.48 -10.89 -4.52
N LEU A 126 11.46 -11.06 -3.68
CA LEU A 126 10.75 -12.34 -3.54
C LEU A 126 9.55 -12.50 -4.48
N ARG A 127 9.25 -11.46 -5.27
CA ARG A 127 8.14 -11.52 -6.23
C ARG A 127 8.55 -12.31 -7.47
N LYS A 128 7.69 -13.24 -7.87
CA LYS A 128 7.79 -13.95 -9.15
C LYS A 128 6.64 -13.48 -10.07
N GLY A 129 6.94 -13.28 -11.35
CA GLY A 129 5.95 -12.91 -12.36
C GLY A 129 5.77 -11.41 -12.59
N SER A 130 4.81 -11.09 -13.46
CA SER A 130 4.57 -9.73 -13.92
C SER A 130 3.87 -8.87 -12.87
N ARG A 131 4.18 -7.62 -12.92
CA ARG A 131 3.50 -6.50 -12.31
C ARG A 131 2.10 -6.33 -12.88
N SER A 132 1.17 -5.83 -12.07
CA SER A 132 -0.01 -5.16 -12.65
C SER A 132 0.44 -3.89 -13.38
N GLU A 133 -0.25 -3.50 -14.45
CA GLU A 133 0.07 -2.29 -15.24
C GLU A 133 0.12 -1.00 -14.39
N TYR A 134 -0.46 -1.03 -13.22
CA TYR A 134 -0.58 0.09 -12.28
C TYR A 134 0.26 -0.10 -11.01
N GLY A 135 1.28 -0.96 -11.06
CA GLY A 135 2.15 -1.24 -9.93
C GLY A 135 2.78 0.03 -9.40
N ILE A 136 2.49 0.31 -8.14
CA ILE A 136 3.15 1.37 -7.41
C ILE A 136 4.63 1.02 -7.36
N ASP A 137 5.43 1.82 -8.03
CA ASP A 137 6.87 1.77 -7.91
C ASP A 137 7.25 2.16 -6.49
N PHE A 138 7.45 1.18 -5.64
CA PHE A 138 8.39 1.36 -4.56
C PHE A 138 9.75 1.56 -5.24
N LYS A 139 10.09 2.82 -5.56
CA LYS A 139 11.39 3.12 -6.16
C LYS A 139 12.46 2.63 -5.20
N ILE A 140 12.99 1.46 -5.50
CA ILE A 140 14.25 1.03 -4.95
C ILE A 140 15.27 1.92 -5.65
N LYS A 141 15.84 2.90 -4.95
CA LYS A 141 17.06 3.52 -5.43
C LYS A 141 18.09 2.41 -5.56
N LYS A 142 18.48 2.15 -6.80
CA LYS A 142 19.62 1.28 -7.09
C LYS A 142 20.88 1.80 -6.41
#